data_e5719c93b228edd4ccc4a5b8096033e2
#
_entry.id   e5719c93b228edd4ccc4a5b8096033e2
#
_cell.length_a   1.000
_cell.length_b   1.000
_cell.length_c   1.000
_cell.angle_alpha   90.00
_cell.angle_beta   90.00
_cell.angle_gamma   90.00
#
_symmetry.space_group_name_H-M   'P 1'
#
loop_
_entity.id
_entity.type
_entity.pdbx_description
1 polymer ?
#
loop_
_entity_poly.entity_id
_entity_poly.type
_entity_poly.pdbx_seq_one_letter_code
_entity_poly.pdbx_strand_id
1 'polypeptide(L)'
;VPVRWIDQGAVGALIIARVPYRQLAGLIEVDLKRIFADRTNWRAMLKLVPPHHQALMEARERARVHLREELQPYLLPDEVPLDLVYPVLAYPPKITSVSLEKTPEVSGRLLGAKGQYLIFEDGRVLNIRNHSGFHVAVEDPEAVV
;
A
#
# COMPACT_ATOMS: atom_id res chain seq x y z
N VAL A 1 8.41 6.20 4.57
CA VAL A 1 7.62 5.45 3.56
C VAL A 1 6.74 6.45 2.85
N PRO A 2 6.74 6.51 1.51
CA PRO A 2 5.86 7.39 0.77
C PRO A 2 4.39 7.09 1.11
N VAL A 3 3.62 8.12 1.44
CA VAL A 3 2.19 8.05 1.79
C VAL A 3 1.41 7.25 0.72
N ARG A 4 1.77 7.40 -0.54
CA ARG A 4 1.18 6.65 -1.66
C ARG A 4 1.13 5.13 -1.45
N TRP A 5 2.18 4.52 -0.89
CA TRP A 5 2.22 3.07 -0.67
C TRP A 5 1.34 2.64 0.50
N ILE A 6 1.29 3.46 1.54
CA ILE A 6 0.38 3.25 2.69
C ILE A 6 -1.06 3.34 2.22
N ASP A 7 -1.41 4.36 1.43
CA ASP A 7 -2.75 4.54 0.86
C ASP A 7 -3.19 3.36 -0.01
N GLN A 8 -2.22 2.68 -0.66
CA GLN A 8 -2.48 1.49 -1.46
C GLN A 8 -2.49 0.17 -0.67
N GLY A 9 -2.26 0.23 0.64
CA GLY A 9 -2.34 -0.93 1.52
C GLY A 9 -1.05 -1.76 1.60
N ALA A 10 0.13 -1.14 1.45
CA ALA A 10 1.40 -1.81 1.68
C ALA A 10 1.48 -2.35 3.10
N VAL A 11 1.89 -3.60 3.26
CA VAL A 11 1.99 -4.29 4.57
C VAL A 11 3.39 -4.30 5.15
N GLY A 12 4.38 -3.93 4.36
CA GLY A 12 5.77 -3.83 4.80
C GLY A 12 6.53 -2.78 4.01
N ALA A 13 7.56 -2.23 4.63
CA ALA A 13 8.46 -1.27 4.02
C ALA A 13 9.88 -1.47 4.52
N LEU A 14 10.85 -1.26 3.65
CA LEU A 14 12.27 -1.29 3.99
C LEU A 14 12.93 -0.03 3.44
N ILE A 15 13.61 0.71 4.31
CA ILE A 15 14.44 1.84 3.89
C ILE A 15 15.76 1.27 3.38
N ILE A 16 16.07 1.48 2.12
CA ILE A 16 17.28 0.93 1.49
C ILE A 16 18.41 1.95 1.35
N ALA A 17 18.08 3.24 1.34
CA ALA A 17 19.07 4.30 1.18
C ALA A 17 18.64 5.59 1.87
N ARG A 18 19.62 6.38 2.29
CA ARG A 18 19.43 7.74 2.79
C ARG A 18 20.36 8.69 2.04
N VAL A 19 19.78 9.68 1.41
CA VAL A 19 20.50 10.63 0.56
C VAL A 19 20.30 12.07 1.06
N PRO A 20 21.29 12.95 0.88
CA PRO A 20 21.22 14.35 1.32
C PRO A 20 20.28 15.21 0.47
N TYR A 21 20.04 14.81 -0.80
CA TYR A 21 19.24 15.61 -1.74
C TYR A 21 18.23 14.73 -2.47
N ARG A 22 17.06 15.30 -2.74
CA ARG A 22 15.97 14.64 -3.49
C ARG A 22 16.42 14.16 -4.89
N GLN A 23 17.34 14.88 -5.52
CA GLN A 23 17.85 14.50 -6.85
C GLN A 23 18.52 13.13 -6.82
N LEU A 24 19.33 12.82 -5.79
CA LEU A 24 19.95 11.50 -5.63
C LEU A 24 18.91 10.40 -5.39
N ALA A 25 17.86 10.69 -4.64
CA ALA A 25 16.75 9.76 -4.49
C ALA A 25 16.09 9.42 -5.85
N GLY A 26 15.93 10.44 -6.71
CA GLY A 26 15.43 10.25 -8.07
C GLY A 26 16.34 9.38 -8.93
N LEU A 27 17.66 9.51 -8.81
CA LEU A 27 18.61 8.64 -9.51
C LEU A 27 18.53 7.18 -9.04
N ILE A 28 18.42 6.95 -7.74
CA ILE A 28 18.18 5.62 -7.17
C ILE A 28 16.88 5.04 -7.73
N GLU A 29 15.81 5.82 -7.75
CA GLU A 29 14.52 5.38 -8.28
C GLU A 29 14.62 4.99 -9.77
N VAL A 30 15.33 5.77 -10.58
CA VAL A 30 15.54 5.47 -12.00
C VAL A 30 16.29 4.16 -12.21
N ASP A 31 17.34 3.92 -11.42
CA ASP A 31 18.09 2.65 -11.53
C ASP A 31 17.21 1.47 -11.12
N LEU A 32 16.45 1.60 -10.02
CA LEU A 32 15.62 0.53 -9.49
C LEU A 32 14.37 0.23 -10.32
N LYS A 33 13.84 1.19 -11.10
CA LYS A 33 12.75 0.96 -12.06
C LYS A 33 13.07 -0.08 -13.13
N ARG A 34 14.35 -0.37 -13.35
CA ARG A 34 14.80 -1.40 -14.30
C ARG A 34 14.53 -2.81 -13.80
N ILE A 35 14.44 -3.01 -12.48
CA ILE A 35 14.34 -4.31 -11.84
C ILE A 35 13.11 -4.48 -10.95
N PHE A 36 12.46 -3.39 -10.58
CA PHE A 36 11.24 -3.39 -9.77
C PHE A 36 10.10 -2.70 -10.50
N ALA A 37 8.91 -3.27 -10.37
CA ALA A 37 7.71 -2.66 -10.93
C ALA A 37 7.35 -1.38 -10.15
N ASP A 38 7.12 -0.29 -10.88
CA ASP A 38 6.62 0.98 -10.34
C ASP A 38 5.09 0.99 -10.16
N ARG A 39 4.42 -0.03 -10.68
CA ARG A 39 2.97 -0.16 -10.60
C ARG A 39 2.57 -1.24 -9.61
N THR A 40 1.63 -0.91 -8.73
CA THR A 40 1.03 -1.87 -7.81
C THR A 40 -0.20 -2.54 -8.38
N ASN A 41 -0.31 -3.84 -8.17
CA ASN A 41 -1.59 -4.52 -8.28
C ASN A 41 -2.37 -4.29 -6.98
N TRP A 42 -3.24 -3.29 -6.96
CA TRP A 42 -3.99 -2.91 -5.76
C TRP A 42 -4.87 -4.04 -5.21
N ARG A 43 -5.41 -4.91 -6.08
CA ARG A 43 -6.19 -6.07 -5.62
C ARG A 43 -5.33 -7.08 -4.88
N ALA A 44 -4.11 -7.32 -5.35
CA ALA A 44 -3.15 -8.17 -4.65
C ALA A 44 -2.72 -7.51 -3.34
N MET A 45 -2.43 -6.21 -3.36
CA MET A 45 -2.06 -5.44 -2.16
C MET A 45 -3.12 -5.52 -1.06
N LEU A 46 -4.41 -5.45 -1.40
CA LEU A 46 -5.49 -5.56 -0.42
C LEU A 46 -5.58 -6.93 0.25
N LYS A 47 -5.08 -7.99 -0.40
CA LYS A 47 -5.05 -9.35 0.15
C LYS A 47 -3.78 -9.67 0.94
N LEU A 48 -2.75 -8.84 0.84
CA LEU A 48 -1.49 -9.08 1.54
C LEU A 48 -1.67 -8.91 3.04
N VAL A 49 -1.08 -9.84 3.78
CA VAL A 49 -0.96 -9.79 5.23
C VAL A 49 0.51 -9.83 5.60
N PRO A 50 0.95 -9.10 6.67
CA PRO A 50 2.31 -9.21 7.16
C PRO A 50 2.57 -10.61 7.76
N PRO A 51 3.86 -11.01 7.90
CA PRO A 51 5.06 -10.33 7.44
C PRO A 51 5.59 -10.85 6.08
N HIS A 52 6.19 -9.95 5.29
CA HIS A 52 6.92 -10.30 4.06
C HIS A 52 8.40 -9.89 4.15
N HIS A 53 9.01 -10.00 5.34
CA HIS A 53 10.37 -9.54 5.63
C HIS A 53 11.41 -10.18 4.72
N GLN A 54 11.33 -11.48 4.49
CA GLN A 54 12.27 -12.19 3.63
C GLN A 54 12.29 -11.60 2.21
N ALA A 55 11.13 -11.37 1.62
CA ALA A 55 11.02 -10.79 0.28
C ALA A 55 11.59 -9.36 0.20
N LEU A 56 11.41 -8.56 1.26
CA LEU A 56 11.98 -7.21 1.34
C LEU A 56 13.52 -7.25 1.46
N MET A 57 14.06 -8.18 2.24
CA MET A 57 15.49 -8.36 2.38
C MET A 57 16.13 -8.82 1.05
N GLU A 58 15.53 -9.77 0.35
CA GLU A 58 15.96 -10.21 -0.97
C GLU A 58 15.89 -9.07 -2.01
N ALA A 59 14.82 -8.27 -1.96
CA ALA A 59 14.70 -7.10 -2.82
C ALA A 59 15.79 -6.07 -2.55
N ARG A 60 16.18 -5.83 -1.28
CA ARG A 60 17.31 -4.97 -0.92
C ARG A 60 18.61 -5.44 -1.56
N GLU A 61 18.91 -6.73 -1.47
CA GLU A 61 20.14 -7.28 -2.07
C GLU A 61 20.15 -7.14 -3.60
N ARG A 62 19.00 -7.37 -4.23
CA ARG A 62 18.85 -7.09 -5.67
C ARG A 62 19.06 -5.62 -6.01
N ALA A 63 18.51 -4.71 -5.20
CA ALA A 63 18.71 -3.27 -5.36
C ALA A 63 20.19 -2.90 -5.26
N ARG A 64 20.88 -3.42 -4.26
CA ARG A 64 22.32 -3.20 -4.04
C ARG A 64 23.16 -3.57 -5.25
N VAL A 65 22.92 -4.72 -5.84
CA VAL A 65 23.67 -5.21 -7.00
C VAL A 65 23.46 -4.36 -8.27
N HIS A 66 22.25 -3.79 -8.42
CA HIS A 66 21.88 -3.05 -9.63
C HIS A 66 22.07 -1.54 -9.52
N LEU A 67 22.36 -1.04 -8.32
CA LEU A 67 22.62 0.37 -8.12
C LEU A 67 24.02 0.72 -8.66
N ARG A 68 24.12 1.82 -9.41
CA ARG A 68 25.40 2.34 -9.89
C ARG A 68 26.35 2.65 -8.73
N GLU A 69 27.65 2.52 -8.98
CA GLU A 69 28.69 2.58 -7.95
C GLU A 69 28.65 3.88 -7.14
N GLU A 70 28.41 5.03 -7.77
CA GLU A 70 28.35 6.33 -7.12
C GLU A 70 27.21 6.49 -6.10
N LEU A 71 26.18 5.63 -6.15
CA LEU A 71 25.05 5.63 -5.22
C LEU A 71 25.19 4.60 -4.08
N GLN A 72 26.12 3.67 -4.19
CA GLN A 72 26.37 2.64 -3.18
C GLN A 72 26.66 3.19 -1.77
N PRO A 73 27.42 4.31 -1.60
CA PRO A 73 27.70 4.87 -0.28
C PRO A 73 26.47 5.33 0.51
N TYR A 74 25.34 5.52 -0.17
CA TYR A 74 24.09 5.96 0.47
C TYR A 74 23.20 4.81 0.94
N LEU A 75 23.57 3.57 0.65
CA LEU A 75 22.82 2.39 1.09
C LEU A 75 22.89 2.20 2.60
N LEU A 76 21.79 1.68 3.14
CA LEU A 76 21.63 1.34 4.55
C LEU A 76 21.52 -0.19 4.70
N PRO A 77 22.64 -0.89 4.93
CA PRO A 77 22.63 -2.35 4.95
C PRO A 77 21.94 -2.96 6.17
N ASP A 78 21.92 -2.23 7.29
CA ASP A 78 21.47 -2.76 8.59
C ASP A 78 20.02 -2.39 8.95
N GLU A 79 19.32 -1.69 8.07
CA GLU A 79 17.91 -1.35 8.30
C GLU A 79 17.03 -2.60 8.27
N VAL A 80 16.07 -2.64 9.18
CA VAL A 80 15.11 -3.73 9.30
C VAL A 80 13.78 -3.36 8.67
N PRO A 81 13.03 -4.34 8.13
CA PRO A 81 11.70 -4.10 7.61
C PRO A 81 10.75 -3.56 8.67
N LEU A 82 9.88 -2.64 8.27
CA LEU A 82 8.79 -2.10 9.06
C LEU A 82 7.49 -2.79 8.66
N ASP A 83 6.70 -3.20 9.64
CA ASP A 83 5.35 -3.70 9.42
C ASP A 83 4.34 -2.57 9.41
N LEU A 84 3.40 -2.63 8.46
CA LEU A 84 2.27 -1.73 8.33
C LEU A 84 0.99 -2.52 8.58
N VAL A 85 0.34 -2.25 9.70
CA VAL A 85 -0.87 -2.94 10.15
C VAL A 85 -2.08 -2.04 9.92
N TYR A 86 -3.18 -2.63 9.46
CA TYR A 86 -4.42 -1.94 9.18
C TYR A 86 -5.57 -2.52 10.01
N PRO A 87 -6.58 -1.72 10.37
CA PRO A 87 -7.76 -2.19 11.10
C PRO A 87 -8.67 -3.00 10.16
N VAL A 88 -8.33 -4.25 9.93
CA VAL A 88 -9.08 -5.19 9.08
C VAL A 88 -9.28 -6.49 9.84
N LEU A 89 -10.54 -6.87 10.04
CA LEU A 89 -10.93 -8.10 10.78
C LEU A 89 -10.67 -9.35 9.96
N ALA A 90 -10.96 -9.29 8.65
CA ALA A 90 -10.76 -10.41 7.73
C ALA A 90 -10.60 -9.91 6.29
N TYR A 91 -9.95 -10.69 5.46
CA TYR A 91 -9.77 -10.39 4.04
C TYR A 91 -10.64 -11.31 3.18
N PRO A 92 -11.55 -10.76 2.36
CA PRO A 92 -12.39 -11.58 1.49
C PRO A 92 -11.57 -12.26 0.39
N PRO A 93 -11.95 -13.47 -0.03
CA PRO A 93 -11.21 -14.23 -1.05
C PRO A 93 -11.25 -13.56 -2.43
N LYS A 94 -12.32 -12.85 -2.74
CA LYS A 94 -12.54 -12.14 -4.00
C LYS A 94 -12.81 -10.67 -3.73
N ILE A 95 -12.23 -9.79 -4.56
CA ILE A 95 -12.36 -8.35 -4.44
C ILE A 95 -13.01 -7.78 -5.69
N THR A 96 -14.08 -7.00 -5.48
CA THR A 96 -14.81 -6.28 -6.52
C THR A 96 -14.89 -4.80 -6.16
N SER A 97 -14.40 -3.93 -7.04
CA SER A 97 -14.50 -2.48 -6.82
C SER A 97 -15.92 -1.98 -7.02
N VAL A 98 -16.36 -1.11 -6.12
CA VAL A 98 -17.60 -0.33 -6.25
C VAL A 98 -17.30 1.15 -6.34
N SER A 99 -18.21 1.90 -6.96
CA SER A 99 -18.12 3.35 -7.11
C SER A 99 -19.46 3.99 -6.79
N LEU A 100 -19.45 5.03 -5.95
CA LEU A 100 -20.64 5.80 -5.60
C LEU A 100 -21.22 6.58 -6.77
N GLU A 101 -20.44 6.81 -7.84
CA GLU A 101 -20.98 7.40 -9.08
C GLU A 101 -21.98 6.47 -9.78
N LYS A 102 -21.74 5.15 -9.71
CA LYS A 102 -22.59 4.14 -10.36
C LYS A 102 -23.61 3.53 -9.41
N THR A 103 -23.26 3.45 -8.15
CA THR A 103 -24.07 2.85 -7.08
C THR A 103 -24.06 3.84 -5.92
N PRO A 104 -25.00 4.81 -5.89
CA PRO A 104 -25.01 5.90 -4.92
C PRO A 104 -25.09 5.45 -3.46
N GLU A 105 -25.56 4.24 -3.23
CA GLU A 105 -25.66 3.64 -1.90
C GLU A 105 -24.88 2.31 -1.88
N VAL A 106 -24.04 2.14 -0.86
CA VAL A 106 -23.32 0.90 -0.60
C VAL A 106 -23.58 0.51 0.85
N SER A 107 -24.34 -0.56 1.04
CA SER A 107 -24.64 -1.14 2.36
C SER A 107 -24.02 -2.51 2.49
N GLY A 108 -23.63 -2.89 3.72
CA GLY A 108 -23.06 -4.18 4.02
C GLY A 108 -22.17 -4.14 5.25
N ARG A 109 -21.77 -5.30 5.73
CA ARG A 109 -20.86 -5.42 6.88
C ARG A 109 -19.46 -4.98 6.48
N LEU A 110 -18.95 -3.96 7.17
CA LEU A 110 -17.59 -3.48 7.01
C LEU A 110 -16.61 -4.42 7.75
N LEU A 111 -15.63 -4.98 7.02
CA LEU A 111 -14.54 -5.76 7.61
C LEU A 111 -13.37 -4.88 8.05
N GLY A 112 -13.24 -3.69 7.50
CA GLY A 112 -12.20 -2.76 7.88
C GLY A 112 -11.77 -1.81 6.79
N ALA A 113 -10.69 -1.07 7.11
CA ALA A 113 -10.06 -0.13 6.20
C ALA A 113 -8.59 -0.49 5.99
N LYS A 114 -8.16 -0.53 4.74
CA LYS A 114 -6.76 -0.74 4.37
C LYS A 114 -6.29 0.36 3.42
N GLY A 115 -5.47 1.26 3.94
CA GLY A 115 -5.11 2.47 3.21
C GLY A 115 -6.35 3.29 2.86
N GLN A 116 -6.53 3.55 1.57
CA GLN A 116 -7.67 4.32 1.05
C GLN A 116 -8.91 3.47 0.74
N TYR A 117 -8.94 2.20 1.14
CA TYR A 117 -9.98 1.25 0.77
C TYR A 117 -10.80 0.81 1.99
N LEU A 118 -12.13 0.91 1.88
CA LEU A 118 -13.06 0.22 2.77
C LEU A 118 -13.37 -1.15 2.20
N ILE A 119 -13.30 -2.19 3.05
CA ILE A 119 -13.46 -3.60 2.66
C ILE A 119 -14.73 -4.14 3.29
N PHE A 120 -15.65 -4.62 2.48
CA PHE A 120 -16.90 -5.24 2.92
C PHE A 120 -16.81 -6.77 2.88
N GLU A 121 -17.65 -7.43 3.70
CA GLU A 121 -17.67 -8.87 3.88
C GLU A 121 -17.95 -9.66 2.59
N ASP A 122 -18.78 -9.12 1.71
CA ASP A 122 -19.10 -9.69 0.41
C ASP A 122 -18.01 -9.51 -0.66
N GLY A 123 -16.88 -8.92 -0.28
CA GLY A 123 -15.74 -8.68 -1.16
C GLY A 123 -15.82 -7.38 -1.96
N ARG A 124 -16.87 -6.57 -1.78
CA ARG A 124 -16.90 -5.23 -2.34
C ARG A 124 -15.86 -4.35 -1.65
N VAL A 125 -15.24 -3.47 -2.42
CA VAL A 125 -14.22 -2.55 -1.94
C VAL A 125 -14.49 -1.17 -2.50
N LEU A 126 -14.61 -0.18 -1.60
CA LEU A 126 -14.78 1.22 -1.94
C LEU A 126 -13.45 1.97 -1.80
N ASN A 127 -12.97 2.56 -2.88
CA ASN A 127 -11.81 3.44 -2.86
C ASN A 127 -12.26 4.87 -2.52
N ILE A 128 -12.03 5.29 -1.28
CA ILE A 128 -12.44 6.61 -0.78
C ILE A 128 -11.81 7.75 -1.60
N ARG A 129 -10.57 7.59 -2.01
CA ARG A 129 -9.82 8.63 -2.75
C ARG A 129 -10.44 8.94 -4.11
N ASN A 130 -11.08 7.97 -4.75
CA ASN A 130 -11.78 8.18 -6.02
C ASN A 130 -13.05 9.02 -5.88
N HIS A 131 -13.50 9.24 -4.63
CA HIS A 131 -14.73 10.01 -4.31
C HIS A 131 -14.41 11.33 -3.61
N SER A 132 -13.24 11.90 -3.88
CA SER A 132 -12.85 13.22 -3.37
C SER A 132 -13.85 14.29 -3.81
N GLY A 133 -14.38 15.05 -2.86
CA GLY A 133 -15.41 16.07 -3.11
C GLY A 133 -16.86 15.59 -3.06
N PHE A 134 -17.10 14.29 -2.86
CA PHE A 134 -18.45 13.78 -2.61
C PHE A 134 -18.92 14.12 -1.20
N HIS A 135 -20.17 14.51 -1.05
CA HIS A 135 -20.86 14.53 0.23
C HIS A 135 -21.46 13.15 0.49
N VAL A 136 -21.04 12.50 1.57
CA VAL A 136 -21.46 11.13 1.90
C VAL A 136 -22.03 11.11 3.31
N ALA A 137 -23.20 10.49 3.47
CA ALA A 137 -23.74 10.12 4.77
C ALA A 137 -23.27 8.69 5.11
N VAL A 138 -22.91 8.47 6.36
CA VAL A 138 -22.58 7.14 6.89
C VAL A 138 -23.60 6.83 7.99
N GLU A 139 -24.29 5.74 7.84
CA GLU A 139 -25.29 5.27 8.79
C GLU A 139 -24.87 3.90 9.32
N ASP A 140 -24.94 3.72 10.62
CA ASP A 140 -24.78 2.42 11.27
C ASP A 140 -26.13 2.03 11.90
N PRO A 141 -26.88 1.11 11.28
CA PRO A 141 -28.20 0.73 11.80
C PRO A 141 -28.13 -0.01 13.14
N GLU A 142 -26.97 -0.52 13.54
CA GLU A 142 -26.76 -1.19 14.83
C GLU A 142 -26.33 -0.19 15.93
N ALA A 143 -25.93 1.03 15.57
CA ALA A 143 -25.57 2.09 16.51
C ALA A 143 -26.79 2.83 17.09
N VAL A 144 -27.91 2.17 17.22
CA VAL A 144 -29.10 2.75 17.89
C VAL A 144 -28.84 2.73 19.40
N VAL A 145 -28.60 3.93 19.90
CA VAL A 145 -28.54 4.22 21.34
C VAL A 145 -29.95 4.19 21.93
#